data_774840aa987bff5c2d2e6d5eff0e8832
#
_entry.id   774840aa987bff5c2d2e6d5eff0e8832
#
_cell.length_a   1.000
_cell.length_b   1.000
_cell.length_c   1.000
_cell.angle_alpha   90.00
_cell.angle_beta   90.00
_cell.angle_gamma   90.00
#
_symmetry.space_group_name_H-M   'P 1'
#
loop_
_entity.id
_entity.type
_entity.pdbx_description
1 polymer ?
#
loop_
_entity_poly.entity_id
_entity_poly.type
_entity_poly.pdbx_seq_one_letter_code
_entity_poly.pdbx_strand_id
1 'polypeptide(L)'
;MRSRSNPSSWKVQLLLHLQECYRQTAKQCDDAAATLDMLVACICLPSTAHGVTMYEHLNELRECKTNLEYLATQLRRKAEDIVPVKELVREQMELAQNYRTTVITVLVALYVPTSFVSVSRACHPSSYTSD
;
A
#
# COMPACT_ATOMS: atom_id res chain seq x y z
N MET A 1 22.04 3.88 -17.26
CA MET A 1 21.94 3.19 -15.96
C MET A 1 20.46 2.93 -15.67
N ARG A 2 19.96 1.70 -15.83
CA ARG A 2 18.60 1.33 -15.44
C ARG A 2 18.61 1.13 -13.92
N SER A 3 17.98 2.03 -13.19
CA SER A 3 17.67 1.87 -11.78
C SER A 3 16.90 0.55 -11.64
N ARG A 4 17.53 -0.46 -11.04
CA ARG A 4 16.85 -1.69 -10.61
C ARG A 4 15.90 -1.28 -9.47
N SER A 5 14.67 -0.95 -9.81
CA SER A 5 13.60 -0.80 -8.83
C SER A 5 13.52 -2.13 -8.06
N ASN A 6 13.74 -2.04 -6.76
CA ASN A 6 13.68 -3.18 -5.85
C ASN A 6 12.31 -3.86 -6.02
N PRO A 7 12.23 -5.17 -6.39
CA PRO A 7 10.97 -5.85 -6.71
C PRO A 7 9.96 -5.87 -5.55
N SER A 8 10.38 -5.49 -4.36
CA SER A 8 9.52 -5.37 -3.19
C SER A 8 8.86 -3.98 -3.06
N SER A 9 9.45 -2.94 -3.62
CA SER A 9 8.93 -1.56 -3.54
C SER A 9 7.60 -1.40 -4.27
N TRP A 10 7.40 -2.09 -5.41
CA TRP A 10 6.16 -2.00 -6.17
C TRP A 10 4.95 -2.55 -5.41
N LYS A 11 5.13 -3.58 -4.56
CA LYS A 11 4.04 -4.15 -3.76
C LYS A 11 3.49 -3.14 -2.75
N VAL A 12 4.38 -2.44 -2.05
CA VAL A 12 3.99 -1.38 -1.11
C VAL A 12 3.32 -0.22 -1.85
N GLN A 13 3.86 0.17 -3.00
CA GLN A 13 3.26 1.23 -3.82
C GLN A 13 1.88 0.83 -4.33
N LEU A 14 1.69 -0.42 -4.75
CA LEU A 14 0.39 -0.95 -5.17
C LEU A 14 -0.63 -0.90 -4.02
N LEU A 15 -0.25 -1.33 -2.81
CA LEU A 15 -1.12 -1.28 -1.63
C LEU A 15 -1.49 0.15 -1.26
N LEU A 16 -0.56 1.09 -1.33
CA LEU A 16 -0.83 2.51 -1.10
C LEU A 16 -1.82 3.07 -2.14
N HIS A 17 -1.62 2.72 -3.40
CA HIS A 17 -2.50 3.16 -4.47
C HIS A 17 -3.92 2.57 -4.31
N LEU A 18 -4.01 1.30 -3.97
CA LEU A 18 -5.29 0.64 -3.70
C LEU A 18 -6.01 1.26 -2.50
N GLN A 19 -5.30 1.55 -1.42
CA GLN A 19 -5.84 2.23 -0.24
C GLN A 19 -6.40 3.61 -0.60
N GLU A 20 -5.67 4.37 -1.41
CA GLU A 20 -6.11 5.69 -1.86
C GLU A 20 -7.32 5.60 -2.78
N CYS A 21 -7.36 4.63 -3.70
CA CYS A 21 -8.53 4.38 -4.53
C CYS A 21 -9.78 4.09 -3.68
N TYR A 22 -9.69 3.27 -2.65
CA TYR A 22 -10.83 3.00 -1.76
C TYR A 22 -11.29 4.25 -1.02
N ARG A 23 -10.36 5.06 -0.50
CA ARG A 23 -10.69 6.32 0.18
C ARG A 23 -11.38 7.31 -0.76
N GLN A 24 -10.85 7.45 -1.96
CA GLN A 24 -11.39 8.36 -2.96
C GLN A 24 -12.78 7.93 -3.43
N THR A 25 -12.98 6.64 -3.68
CA THR A 25 -14.28 6.09 -4.05
C THR A 25 -15.30 6.25 -2.90
N ALA A 26 -14.90 6.02 -1.66
CA ALA A 26 -15.76 6.24 -0.49
C ALA A 26 -16.20 7.70 -0.40
N LYS A 27 -15.29 8.66 -0.62
CA LYS A 27 -15.62 10.08 -0.66
C LYS A 27 -16.60 10.41 -1.78
N GLN A 28 -16.43 9.85 -2.96
CA GLN A 28 -17.37 10.04 -4.07
C GLN A 28 -18.78 9.50 -3.74
N CYS A 29 -18.87 8.38 -3.03
CA CYS A 29 -20.16 7.87 -2.54
C CYS A 29 -20.82 8.81 -1.53
N ASP A 30 -20.05 9.40 -0.60
CA ASP A 30 -20.57 10.39 0.35
C ASP A 30 -21.04 11.66 -0.36
N ASP A 31 -20.27 12.17 -1.31
CA ASP A 31 -20.63 13.37 -2.10
C ASP A 31 -21.91 13.10 -2.92
N ALA A 32 -22.06 11.90 -3.47
CA ALA A 32 -23.28 11.49 -4.17
C ALA A 32 -24.48 11.37 -3.21
N ALA A 33 -24.29 10.81 -2.01
CA ALA A 33 -25.34 10.72 -1.00
C ALA A 33 -25.79 12.11 -0.53
N ALA A 34 -24.87 13.04 -0.34
CA ALA A 34 -25.18 14.42 0.01
C ALA A 34 -25.95 15.13 -1.11
N THR A 35 -25.62 14.86 -2.38
CA THR A 35 -26.34 15.42 -3.53
C THR A 35 -27.78 14.90 -3.60
N LEU A 36 -27.97 13.61 -3.29
CA LEU A 36 -29.32 13.01 -3.18
C LEU A 36 -30.14 13.65 -2.07
N ASP A 37 -29.53 13.97 -0.91
CA ASP A 37 -30.20 14.70 0.17
C ASP A 37 -30.71 16.08 -0.29
N MET A 38 -29.85 16.82 -1.00
CA MET A 38 -30.26 18.11 -1.54
C MET A 38 -31.41 17.98 -2.55
N LEU A 39 -31.38 16.97 -3.41
CA LEU A 39 -32.45 16.70 -4.37
C LEU A 39 -33.75 16.32 -3.65
N VAL A 40 -33.72 15.45 -2.67
CA VAL A 40 -34.87 15.08 -1.85
C VAL A 40 -35.45 16.31 -1.13
N ALA A 41 -34.61 17.18 -0.57
CA ALA A 41 -35.04 18.41 0.07
C ALA A 41 -35.72 19.38 -0.91
N CYS A 42 -35.20 19.50 -2.14
CA CYS A 42 -35.79 20.33 -3.19
C CYS A 42 -37.16 19.81 -3.66
N ILE A 43 -37.32 18.48 -3.73
CA ILE A 43 -38.57 17.83 -4.17
C ILE A 43 -39.65 17.92 -3.08
N CYS A 44 -39.26 17.93 -1.80
CA CYS A 44 -40.17 18.07 -0.66
C CYS A 44 -40.72 19.48 -0.45
N LEU A 45 -40.30 20.50 -1.22
CA LEU A 45 -40.92 21.80 -1.22
C LEU A 45 -42.36 21.67 -1.78
N PRO A 46 -43.37 22.29 -1.12
CA PRO A 46 -44.77 21.99 -1.36
C PRO A 46 -45.23 22.41 -2.76
N SER A 47 -45.21 21.47 -3.68
CA SER A 47 -45.93 21.58 -4.96
C SER A 47 -47.11 20.61 -4.91
N THR A 48 -48.28 21.16 -4.87
CA THR A 48 -49.56 20.57 -4.44
C THR A 48 -50.26 19.66 -5.49
N ALA A 49 -49.59 18.90 -6.31
CA ALA A 49 -50.32 18.25 -7.40
C ALA A 49 -50.04 16.74 -7.70
N HIS A 50 -49.08 16.07 -7.09
CA HIS A 50 -48.75 14.70 -7.57
C HIS A 50 -48.50 13.73 -6.41
N GLY A 51 -49.56 13.25 -5.75
CA GLY A 51 -49.46 12.65 -4.41
C GLY A 51 -48.89 11.24 -4.29
N VAL A 52 -49.08 10.30 -5.21
CA VAL A 52 -48.76 8.87 -4.98
C VAL A 52 -47.45 8.47 -5.64
N THR A 53 -47.23 8.79 -6.89
CA THR A 53 -46.01 8.44 -7.64
C THR A 53 -44.76 9.16 -7.11
N MET A 54 -44.93 10.36 -6.54
CA MET A 54 -43.87 11.13 -5.96
C MET A 54 -43.31 10.51 -4.66
N TYR A 55 -44.17 9.91 -3.84
CA TYR A 55 -43.75 9.19 -2.63
C TYR A 55 -42.93 7.95 -2.93
N GLU A 56 -43.27 7.22 -3.97
CA GLU A 56 -42.52 6.03 -4.42
C GLU A 56 -41.10 6.43 -4.85
N HIS A 57 -40.97 7.47 -5.69
CA HIS A 57 -39.65 7.96 -6.12
C HIS A 57 -38.81 8.55 -4.99
N LEU A 58 -39.43 9.21 -4.02
CA LEU A 58 -38.73 9.68 -2.83
C LEU A 58 -38.22 8.53 -1.97
N ASN A 59 -38.97 7.43 -1.89
CA ASN A 59 -38.54 6.27 -1.15
C ASN A 59 -37.37 5.56 -1.84
N GLU A 60 -37.42 5.42 -3.17
CA GLU A 60 -36.31 4.91 -3.98
C GLU A 60 -35.04 5.74 -3.84
N LEU A 61 -35.15 7.08 -3.84
CA LEU A 61 -34.01 7.96 -3.62
C LEU A 61 -33.40 7.82 -2.22
N ARG A 62 -34.23 7.65 -1.19
CA ARG A 62 -33.76 7.40 0.19
C ARG A 62 -33.06 6.05 0.29
N GLU A 63 -33.59 5.01 -0.35
CA GLU A 63 -32.96 3.70 -0.36
C GLU A 63 -31.61 3.76 -1.10
N CYS A 64 -31.55 4.44 -2.24
CA CYS A 64 -30.30 4.66 -2.98
C CYS A 64 -29.26 5.39 -2.12
N LYS A 65 -29.66 6.43 -1.38
CA LYS A 65 -28.78 7.13 -0.43
C LYS A 65 -28.23 6.20 0.63
N THR A 66 -29.11 5.42 1.28
CA THR A 66 -28.72 4.47 2.33
C THR A 66 -27.71 3.44 1.79
N ASN A 67 -27.90 2.96 0.58
CA ASN A 67 -26.99 2.03 -0.08
C ASN A 67 -25.64 2.67 -0.39
N LEU A 68 -25.60 3.95 -0.78
CA LEU A 68 -24.35 4.68 -1.00
C LEU A 68 -23.58 4.90 0.31
N GLU A 69 -24.25 5.27 1.39
CA GLU A 69 -23.63 5.44 2.72
C GLU A 69 -23.09 4.11 3.25
N TYR A 70 -23.82 3.02 3.05
CA TYR A 70 -23.35 1.68 3.39
C TYR A 70 -22.10 1.32 2.57
N LEU A 71 -22.12 1.55 1.27
CA LEU A 71 -20.97 1.29 0.39
C LEU A 71 -19.74 2.12 0.80
N ALA A 72 -19.92 3.40 1.08
CA ALA A 72 -18.85 4.27 1.57
C ALA A 72 -18.22 3.73 2.85
N THR A 73 -19.04 3.24 3.78
CA THR A 73 -18.57 2.64 5.04
C THR A 73 -17.77 1.37 4.79
N GLN A 74 -18.24 0.50 3.88
CA GLN A 74 -17.52 -0.74 3.50
C GLN A 74 -16.17 -0.42 2.84
N LEU A 75 -16.12 0.57 1.97
CA LEU A 75 -14.89 0.98 1.30
C LEU A 75 -13.87 1.55 2.29
N ARG A 76 -14.32 2.33 3.30
CA ARG A 76 -13.43 2.82 4.37
C ARG A 76 -12.85 1.67 5.18
N ARG A 77 -13.67 0.70 5.59
CA ARG A 77 -13.19 -0.50 6.29
C ARG A 77 -12.13 -1.24 5.47
N LYS A 78 -12.38 -1.42 4.16
CA LYS A 78 -11.40 -2.04 3.27
C LYS A 78 -10.10 -1.24 3.14
N ALA A 79 -10.18 0.08 3.13
CA ALA A 79 -8.99 0.92 3.16
C ALA A 79 -8.20 0.78 4.48
N GLU A 80 -8.88 0.59 5.61
CA GLU A 80 -8.26 0.34 6.91
C GLU A 80 -7.64 -1.05 6.99
N ASP A 81 -8.29 -2.08 6.44
CA ASP A 81 -7.78 -3.47 6.39
C ASP A 81 -6.43 -3.57 5.63
N ILE A 82 -6.14 -2.64 4.73
CA ILE A 82 -4.86 -2.61 3.98
C ILE A 82 -3.70 -2.16 4.88
N VAL A 83 -3.95 -1.38 5.94
CA VAL A 83 -2.89 -0.83 6.80
C VAL A 83 -2.03 -1.93 7.43
N PRO A 84 -2.60 -2.95 8.12
CA PRO A 84 -1.81 -4.02 8.72
C PRO A 84 -1.08 -4.87 7.67
N VAL A 85 -1.69 -5.08 6.50
CA VAL A 85 -1.05 -5.83 5.39
C VAL A 85 0.18 -5.08 4.87
N LYS A 86 0.08 -3.76 4.76
CA LYS A 86 1.21 -2.90 4.34
C LYS A 86 2.38 -2.99 5.33
N GLU A 87 2.10 -2.91 6.64
CA GLU A 87 3.13 -3.04 7.68
C GLU A 87 3.78 -4.43 7.65
N LEU A 88 2.99 -5.50 7.52
CA LEU A 88 3.52 -6.86 7.40
C LEU A 88 4.46 -7.02 6.19
N VAL A 89 4.08 -6.46 5.04
CA VAL A 89 4.92 -6.48 3.83
C VAL A 89 6.20 -5.69 4.06
N ARG A 90 6.14 -4.56 4.75
CA ARG A 90 7.30 -3.74 5.09
C ARG A 90 8.25 -4.49 6.03
N GLU A 91 7.75 -5.10 7.10
CA GLU A 91 8.55 -5.91 8.03
C GLU A 91 9.26 -7.07 7.32
N GLN A 92 8.55 -7.78 6.44
CA GLN A 92 9.16 -8.86 5.64
C GLN A 92 10.28 -8.34 4.74
N MET A 93 10.13 -7.13 4.19
CA MET A 93 11.17 -6.51 3.38
C MET A 93 12.40 -6.13 4.20
N GLU A 94 12.21 -5.57 5.38
CA GLU A 94 13.29 -5.22 6.30
C GLU A 94 14.06 -6.46 6.77
N LEU A 95 13.35 -7.53 7.12
CA LEU A 95 13.96 -8.82 7.47
C LEU A 95 14.78 -9.39 6.32
N ALA A 96 14.26 -9.39 5.11
CA ALA A 96 14.98 -9.87 3.93
C ALA A 96 16.22 -9.03 3.60
N GLN A 97 16.13 -7.72 3.81
CA GLN A 97 17.27 -6.81 3.62
C GLN A 97 18.34 -7.03 4.69
N ASN A 98 17.93 -7.15 5.97
CA ASN A 98 18.84 -7.42 7.07
C ASN A 98 19.56 -8.76 6.88
N TYR A 99 18.85 -9.81 6.47
CA TYR A 99 19.45 -11.10 6.16
C TYR A 99 20.52 -10.98 5.06
N ARG A 100 20.22 -10.28 3.95
CA ARG A 100 21.20 -10.06 2.87
C ARG A 100 22.43 -9.30 3.37
N THR A 101 22.23 -8.26 4.15
CA THR A 101 23.33 -7.47 4.73
C THR A 101 24.18 -8.32 5.66
N THR A 102 23.57 -9.13 6.52
CA THR A 102 24.27 -10.04 7.43
C THR A 102 25.09 -11.08 6.65
N VAL A 103 24.53 -11.71 5.61
CA VAL A 103 25.24 -12.68 4.77
C VAL A 103 26.45 -12.03 4.09
N ILE A 104 26.29 -10.85 3.51
CA ILE A 104 27.40 -10.11 2.88
C ILE A 104 28.47 -9.75 3.91
N THR A 105 28.09 -9.29 5.09
CA THR A 105 29.03 -8.94 6.16
C THR A 105 29.82 -10.16 6.62
N VAL A 106 29.18 -11.30 6.81
CA VAL A 106 29.85 -12.56 7.18
C VAL A 106 30.81 -13.01 6.06
N LEU A 107 30.38 -12.95 4.80
CA LEU A 107 31.26 -13.28 3.67
C LEU A 107 32.48 -12.38 3.60
N VAL A 108 32.30 -11.07 3.77
CA VAL A 108 33.42 -10.10 3.78
C VAL A 108 34.33 -10.37 4.97
N ALA A 109 33.79 -10.61 6.16
CA ALA A 109 34.58 -10.90 7.37
C ALA A 109 35.40 -12.19 7.25
N LEU A 110 34.94 -13.19 6.47
CA LEU A 110 35.67 -14.42 6.19
C LEU A 110 36.69 -14.23 5.06
N TYR A 111 36.34 -13.48 4.02
CA TYR A 111 37.19 -13.36 2.81
C TYR A 111 38.37 -12.41 2.99
N VAL A 112 38.19 -11.32 3.74
CA VAL A 112 39.25 -10.31 3.95
C VAL A 112 40.47 -10.91 4.68
N PRO A 113 40.33 -11.58 5.82
CA PRO A 113 41.48 -12.16 6.52
C PRO A 113 42.16 -13.27 5.71
N THR A 114 41.40 -14.11 5.02
CA THR A 114 41.98 -15.20 4.19
C THR A 114 42.75 -14.67 2.99
N SER A 115 42.27 -13.59 2.35
CA SER A 115 42.99 -12.91 1.26
C SER A 115 44.29 -12.30 1.77
N PHE A 116 44.30 -11.70 2.94
CA PHE A 116 45.48 -11.09 3.54
C PHE A 116 46.57 -12.12 3.86
N VAL A 117 46.18 -13.26 4.41
CA VAL A 117 47.12 -14.37 4.69
C VAL A 117 47.71 -14.95 3.42
N SER A 118 46.93 -15.06 2.35
CA SER A 118 47.42 -15.56 1.06
C SER A 118 48.42 -14.62 0.41
N VAL A 119 48.20 -13.32 0.46
CA VAL A 119 49.10 -12.31 -0.08
C VAL A 119 50.41 -12.26 0.75
N SER A 120 50.30 -12.31 2.08
CA SER A 120 51.47 -12.29 2.98
C SER A 120 52.38 -13.49 2.76
N ARG A 121 51.82 -14.67 2.45
CA ARG A 121 52.62 -15.86 2.11
C ARG A 121 53.33 -15.78 0.72
N ALA A 122 52.64 -15.13 -0.25
CA ALA A 122 53.20 -14.95 -1.58
C ALA A 122 54.35 -13.92 -1.63
N CYS A 123 54.40 -13.00 -0.68
CA CYS A 123 55.42 -11.95 -0.60
C CYS A 123 56.61 -12.31 0.28
N HIS A 124 56.71 -13.53 0.83
CA HIS A 124 57.89 -13.98 1.55
C HIS A 124 58.95 -14.43 0.56
N PRO A 125 60.00 -13.67 0.26
CA PRO A 125 61.06 -14.14 -0.59
C PRO A 125 61.78 -15.26 0.11
N SER A 126 61.76 -16.48 -0.50
CA SER A 126 62.63 -17.57 -0.06
C SER A 126 64.10 -17.10 -0.29
N SER A 127 64.72 -16.65 0.77
CA SER A 127 66.17 -16.47 0.84
C SER A 127 66.80 -17.86 0.78
N TYR A 128 67.01 -18.35 -0.45
CA TYR A 128 67.94 -19.46 -0.64
C TYR A 128 69.33 -18.90 -0.41
N THR A 129 69.87 -19.10 0.75
CA THR A 129 71.31 -19.10 0.97
C THR A 129 71.89 -20.30 0.24
N SER A 130 72.61 -20.03 -0.83
CA SER A 130 73.54 -21.00 -1.44
C SER A 130 74.83 -20.94 -0.64
N ASP A 131 75.21 -22.04 0.00
CA ASP A 131 76.61 -22.39 0.34
C ASP A 131 77.13 -23.33 -0.72
#